data_f488d70fb7d515a32f93fedc231c982c
#
_entry.id   f488d70fb7d515a32f93fedc231c982c
#
_cell.length_a   1.000
_cell.length_b   1.000
_cell.length_c   1.000
_cell.angle_alpha   90.00
_cell.angle_beta   90.00
_cell.angle_gamma   90.00
#
_symmetry.space_group_name_H-M   'P 1'
#
loop_
_entity.id
_entity.type
_entity.pdbx_description
1 polymer ?
#
loop_
_entity_poly.entity_id
_entity_poly.type
_entity_poly.pdbx_seq_one_letter_code
_entity_poly.pdbx_strand_id
1 'polypeptide(L)'
;MRRNTSAPGGIFQADRAIVLALALAGVAGCGATYTNHGYVPPQEDLDLIVVGIDTRSSVEETLGSSGSTSVREDDALYFVRSRVRTFAMLEPEVVEREVVAVSFDGNGVVQNVESFGLERGQVIQLTRRVTDSSVANKSFFRQLIGNIGSVTPQGFGG
;
A
#
# COMPACT_ATOMS: atom_id res chain seq x y z
N MET A 1 -1.50 -73.51 -30.09
CA MET A 1 -2.06 -72.30 -30.66
C MET A 1 -2.50 -71.40 -29.51
N ARG A 2 -1.68 -70.36 -29.12
CA ARG A 2 -2.05 -69.31 -28.11
C ARG A 2 -2.42 -68.08 -28.88
N ARG A 3 -3.67 -67.68 -28.78
CA ARG A 3 -4.14 -66.35 -29.30
C ARG A 3 -3.80 -65.30 -28.34
N ASN A 4 -2.92 -64.40 -28.78
CA ASN A 4 -2.61 -63.10 -28.03
C ASN A 4 -3.73 -62.14 -28.36
N THR A 5 -4.58 -61.83 -27.41
CA THR A 5 -5.59 -60.79 -27.48
C THR A 5 -4.95 -59.48 -26.91
N SER A 6 -4.40 -58.69 -27.81
CA SER A 6 -3.96 -57.35 -27.50
C SER A 6 -5.20 -56.45 -27.33
N ALA A 7 -5.48 -56.01 -26.14
CA ALA A 7 -6.57 -55.09 -25.83
C ALA A 7 -6.19 -53.66 -26.31
N PRO A 8 -7.03 -52.98 -27.13
CA PRO A 8 -6.81 -51.60 -27.56
C PRO A 8 -7.40 -50.61 -26.52
N GLY A 9 -6.90 -50.64 -25.31
CA GLY A 9 -7.41 -49.78 -24.22
C GLY A 9 -6.47 -48.66 -23.78
N GLY A 10 -5.22 -48.65 -24.27
CA GLY A 10 -4.19 -47.77 -23.72
C GLY A 10 -4.19 -46.31 -24.22
N ILE A 11 -4.66 -46.10 -25.45
CA ILE A 11 -4.54 -44.78 -26.11
C ILE A 11 -5.52 -43.77 -25.52
N PHE A 12 -6.76 -44.15 -25.27
CA PHE A 12 -7.78 -43.26 -24.70
C PHE A 12 -7.52 -42.86 -23.22
N GLN A 13 -6.76 -43.67 -22.49
CA GLN A 13 -6.38 -43.33 -21.09
C GLN A 13 -5.20 -42.37 -21.04
N ALA A 14 -4.27 -42.45 -21.97
CA ALA A 14 -3.15 -41.50 -22.07
C ALA A 14 -3.60 -40.11 -22.46
N ASP A 15 -4.53 -39.99 -23.40
CA ASP A 15 -5.08 -38.69 -23.81
C ASP A 15 -5.83 -37.98 -22.69
N ARG A 16 -6.60 -38.71 -21.89
CA ARG A 16 -7.28 -38.15 -20.70
C ARG A 16 -6.31 -37.69 -19.63
N ALA A 17 -5.24 -38.44 -19.40
CA ALA A 17 -4.21 -38.04 -18.43
C ALA A 17 -3.45 -36.79 -18.87
N ILE A 18 -3.14 -36.66 -20.17
CA ILE A 18 -2.49 -35.47 -20.73
C ILE A 18 -3.39 -34.24 -20.64
N VAL A 19 -4.67 -34.36 -20.96
CA VAL A 19 -5.64 -33.24 -20.84
C VAL A 19 -5.81 -32.82 -19.38
N LEU A 20 -5.87 -33.75 -18.44
CA LEU A 20 -5.95 -33.46 -17.03
C LEU A 20 -4.67 -32.76 -16.51
N ALA A 21 -3.49 -33.20 -16.93
CA ALA A 21 -2.22 -32.61 -16.57
C ALA A 21 -2.07 -31.18 -17.12
N LEU A 22 -2.50 -30.93 -18.35
CA LEU A 22 -2.54 -29.60 -18.96
C LEU A 22 -3.53 -28.68 -18.26
N ALA A 23 -4.70 -29.17 -17.85
CA ALA A 23 -5.69 -28.41 -17.10
C ALA A 23 -5.17 -28.03 -15.69
N LEU A 24 -4.49 -28.95 -15.00
CA LEU A 24 -3.86 -28.63 -13.70
C LEU A 24 -2.69 -27.65 -13.83
N ALA A 25 -1.88 -27.73 -14.88
CA ALA A 25 -0.77 -26.81 -15.12
C ALA A 25 -1.26 -25.37 -15.38
N GLY A 26 -2.43 -25.21 -16.00
CA GLY A 26 -3.04 -23.87 -16.23
C GLY A 26 -3.50 -23.16 -14.97
N VAL A 27 -3.83 -23.87 -13.91
CA VAL A 27 -4.30 -23.30 -12.63
C VAL A 27 -3.13 -22.82 -11.75
N ALA A 28 -1.94 -23.36 -11.92
CA ALA A 28 -0.77 -23.04 -11.11
C ALA A 28 -0.19 -21.64 -11.35
N GLY A 29 -0.59 -20.94 -12.43
CA GLY A 29 -0.06 -19.62 -12.82
C GLY A 29 -0.78 -18.41 -12.19
N CYS A 30 -1.89 -18.58 -11.49
CA CYS A 30 -2.68 -17.46 -10.94
C CYS A 30 -2.15 -17.03 -9.56
N GLY A 31 -1.00 -16.37 -9.50
CA GLY A 31 -0.47 -15.75 -8.29
C GLY A 31 -0.91 -14.29 -8.15
N ALA A 32 -1.09 -13.82 -6.91
CA ALA A 32 -1.23 -12.39 -6.66
C ALA A 32 0.15 -11.72 -6.75
N THR A 33 0.21 -10.60 -7.47
CA THR A 33 1.40 -9.74 -7.53
C THR A 33 1.20 -8.54 -6.62
N TYR A 34 2.25 -8.14 -5.90
CA TYR A 34 2.25 -6.97 -5.04
C TYR A 34 3.23 -5.94 -5.56
N THR A 35 2.78 -4.70 -5.66
CA THR A 35 3.60 -3.56 -6.09
C THR A 35 3.55 -2.47 -5.02
N ASN A 36 4.72 -1.96 -4.62
CA ASN A 36 4.82 -0.86 -3.68
C ASN A 36 5.00 0.45 -4.45
N HIS A 37 4.26 1.47 -4.05
CA HIS A 37 4.34 2.83 -4.58
C HIS A 37 4.58 3.82 -3.45
N GLY A 38 5.45 4.79 -3.71
CA GLY A 38 5.84 5.82 -2.73
C GLY A 38 6.89 5.35 -1.74
N TYR A 39 7.16 6.22 -0.76
CA TYR A 39 8.18 6.02 0.25
C TYR A 39 7.69 6.53 1.61
N VAL A 40 7.97 5.78 2.65
CA VAL A 40 7.86 6.19 4.05
C VAL A 40 9.18 5.88 4.70
N PRO A 41 9.80 6.82 5.45
CA PRO A 41 11.03 6.60 6.18
C PRO A 41 10.87 5.45 7.19
N PRO A 42 11.91 4.64 7.41
CA PRO A 42 11.87 3.61 8.44
C PRO A 42 11.70 4.23 9.83
N GLN A 43 11.16 3.46 10.78
CA GLN A 43 10.87 3.95 12.13
C GLN A 43 12.14 4.44 12.85
N GLU A 44 13.29 3.82 12.55
CA GLU A 44 14.59 4.19 13.12
C GLU A 44 14.98 5.63 12.76
N ASP A 45 14.74 6.06 11.52
CA ASP A 45 15.02 7.43 11.06
C ASP A 45 14.01 8.41 11.65
N LEU A 46 12.74 8.00 11.78
CA LEU A 46 11.69 8.81 12.41
C LEU A 46 12.00 9.05 13.90
N ASP A 47 12.62 8.08 14.58
CA ASP A 47 12.98 8.19 15.99
C ASP A 47 14.16 9.13 16.25
N LEU A 48 14.94 9.47 15.23
CA LEU A 48 15.99 10.49 15.31
C LEU A 48 15.42 11.91 15.36
N ILE A 49 14.20 12.13 14.88
CA ILE A 49 13.57 13.44 14.86
C ILE A 49 13.11 13.82 16.26
N VAL A 50 13.62 14.96 16.74
CA VAL A 50 13.30 15.51 18.06
C VAL A 50 12.28 16.64 17.93
N VAL A 51 11.06 16.36 18.37
CA VAL A 51 9.96 17.33 18.39
C VAL A 51 10.31 18.52 19.29
N GLY A 52 10.09 19.74 18.79
CA GLY A 52 10.44 20.98 19.48
C GLY A 52 11.88 21.45 19.32
N ILE A 53 12.74 20.69 18.59
CA ILE A 53 14.15 21.02 18.36
C ILE A 53 14.47 21.01 16.87
N ASP A 54 14.13 19.94 16.17
CA ASP A 54 14.44 19.79 14.76
C ASP A 54 13.69 20.78 13.88
N THR A 55 14.36 21.23 12.84
CA THR A 55 13.79 22.15 11.85
C THR A 55 13.39 21.38 10.59
N ARG A 56 12.61 22.02 9.72
CA ARG A 56 12.26 21.44 8.42
C ARG A 56 13.49 20.97 7.63
N SER A 57 14.56 21.79 7.62
CA SER A 57 15.78 21.43 6.88
C SER A 57 16.48 20.21 7.46
N SER A 58 16.54 20.07 8.79
CA SER A 58 17.12 18.88 9.42
C SER A 58 16.28 17.62 9.18
N VAL A 59 14.97 17.76 9.15
CA VAL A 59 14.05 16.65 8.81
C VAL A 59 14.22 16.20 7.36
N GLU A 60 14.31 17.14 6.41
CA GLU A 60 14.55 16.83 5.00
C GLU A 60 15.93 16.20 4.76
N GLU A 61 16.93 16.57 5.54
CA GLU A 61 18.27 15.97 5.50
C GLU A 61 18.25 14.52 6.04
N THR A 62 17.52 14.28 7.12
CA THR A 62 17.44 12.98 7.80
C THR A 62 16.53 12.00 7.07
N LEU A 63 15.31 12.44 6.69
CA LEU A 63 14.27 11.59 6.11
C LEU A 63 14.25 11.60 4.58
N GLY A 64 14.99 12.51 3.96
CA GLY A 64 14.94 12.76 2.53
C GLY A 64 13.80 13.71 2.15
N SER A 65 13.75 14.07 0.86
CA SER A 65 12.69 14.92 0.34
C SER A 65 11.36 14.16 0.29
N SER A 66 10.31 14.77 0.86
CA SER A 66 8.97 14.19 0.80
C SER A 66 8.42 14.18 -0.63
N GLY A 67 7.71 13.12 -1.00
CA GLY A 67 7.04 13.03 -2.30
C GLY A 67 5.85 14.00 -2.45
N SER A 68 5.41 14.61 -1.37
CA SER A 68 4.30 15.56 -1.33
C SER A 68 4.58 16.63 -0.29
N THR A 69 4.75 17.85 -0.74
CA THR A 69 4.75 19.03 0.15
C THR A 69 3.31 19.47 0.37
N SER A 70 2.95 19.86 1.58
CA SER A 70 1.63 20.42 1.89
C SER A 70 1.32 21.58 0.96
N VAL A 71 0.18 21.50 0.30
CA VAL A 71 -0.38 22.61 -0.43
C VAL A 71 -1.22 23.41 0.55
N ARG A 72 -0.64 24.50 1.10
CA ARG A 72 -1.35 25.58 1.81
C ARG A 72 -2.05 25.21 3.13
N GLU A 73 -1.65 25.86 4.15
CA GLU A 73 -2.16 26.09 5.50
C GLU A 73 -1.50 25.29 6.62
N ASP A 74 -1.11 24.06 6.38
CA ASP A 74 -0.33 23.32 7.37
C ASP A 74 1.08 23.12 6.84
N ASP A 75 2.05 23.73 7.50
CA ASP A 75 3.46 23.57 7.20
C ASP A 75 3.90 22.15 7.58
N ALA A 76 3.63 21.17 6.71
CA ALA A 76 3.88 19.77 6.98
C ALA A 76 4.50 19.04 5.77
N LEU A 77 5.34 18.05 6.08
CA LEU A 77 5.88 17.09 5.13
C LEU A 77 5.10 15.78 5.22
N TYR A 78 4.70 15.24 4.08
CA TYR A 78 3.98 13.98 4.00
C TYR A 78 4.77 12.93 3.25
N PHE A 79 4.97 11.80 3.88
CA PHE A 79 5.53 10.60 3.28
C PHE A 79 4.41 9.57 3.15
N VAL A 80 4.20 9.05 1.94
CA VAL A 80 3.11 8.12 1.66
C VAL A 80 3.65 6.89 0.95
N ARG A 81 3.34 5.71 1.47
CA ARG A 81 3.59 4.42 0.85
C ARG A 81 2.28 3.67 0.69
N SER A 82 2.08 3.06 -0.47
CA SER A 82 0.93 2.21 -0.75
C SER A 82 1.39 0.88 -1.32
N ARG A 83 0.77 -0.21 -0.88
CA ARG A 83 0.95 -1.56 -1.43
C ARG A 83 -0.30 -1.96 -2.17
N VAL A 84 -0.13 -2.24 -3.46
CA VAL A 84 -1.20 -2.61 -4.37
C VAL A 84 -1.09 -4.10 -4.67
N ARG A 85 -2.20 -4.81 -4.52
CA ARG A 85 -2.35 -6.21 -4.91
C ARG A 85 -3.04 -6.27 -6.26
N THR A 86 -2.44 -6.98 -7.20
CA THR A 86 -3.04 -7.32 -8.49
C THR A 86 -3.20 -8.83 -8.57
N PHE A 87 -4.39 -9.31 -8.87
CA PHE A 87 -4.67 -10.72 -9.01
C PHE A 87 -5.32 -11.00 -10.37
N ALA A 88 -4.60 -11.71 -11.22
CA ALA A 88 -5.04 -12.07 -12.58
C ALA A 88 -5.60 -10.87 -13.36
N MET A 89 -6.87 -10.90 -13.77
CA MET A 89 -7.58 -9.86 -14.51
C MET A 89 -8.45 -8.97 -13.62
N LEU A 90 -8.35 -9.11 -12.29
CA LEU A 90 -9.11 -8.28 -11.36
C LEU A 90 -8.50 -6.90 -11.22
N GLU A 91 -9.33 -5.93 -10.86
CA GLU A 91 -8.90 -4.56 -10.59
C GLU A 91 -7.86 -4.54 -9.47
N PRO A 92 -6.78 -3.75 -9.62
CA PRO A 92 -5.78 -3.58 -8.57
C PRO A 92 -6.39 -3.00 -7.30
N GLU A 93 -6.10 -3.60 -6.17
CA GLU A 93 -6.61 -3.20 -4.85
C GLU A 93 -5.47 -2.68 -3.97
N VAL A 94 -5.67 -1.52 -3.32
CA VAL A 94 -4.74 -1.03 -2.29
C VAL A 94 -5.01 -1.79 -1.01
N VAL A 95 -4.11 -2.71 -0.67
CA VAL A 95 -4.25 -3.58 0.51
C VAL A 95 -3.61 -2.98 1.77
N GLU A 96 -2.64 -2.09 1.59
CA GLU A 96 -1.94 -1.42 2.68
C GLU A 96 -1.57 0.00 2.25
N ARG A 97 -1.72 0.95 3.17
CA ARG A 97 -1.25 2.32 2.98
C ARG A 97 -0.75 2.85 4.31
N GLU A 98 0.40 3.48 4.24
CA GLU A 98 1.02 4.16 5.37
C GLU A 98 1.27 5.62 5.00
N VAL A 99 0.99 6.51 5.93
CA VAL A 99 1.21 7.95 5.79
C VAL A 99 1.92 8.42 7.05
N VAL A 100 3.08 9.03 6.87
CA VAL A 100 3.77 9.77 7.93
C VAL A 100 3.65 11.25 7.65
N ALA A 101 3.23 11.99 8.66
CA ALA A 101 3.10 13.43 8.64
C ALA A 101 4.03 14.04 9.68
N VAL A 102 4.90 14.93 9.24
CA VAL A 102 5.73 15.78 10.10
C VAL A 102 5.24 17.21 9.94
N SER A 103 4.62 17.76 10.98
CA SER A 103 4.12 19.13 11.00
C SER A 103 5.06 20.06 11.75
N PHE A 104 5.12 21.29 11.29
CA PHE A 104 6.01 22.34 11.81
C PHE A 104 5.18 23.47 12.41
N ASP A 105 5.78 24.19 13.34
CA ASP A 105 5.23 25.44 13.86
C ASP A 105 5.55 26.63 12.92
N GLY A 106 5.07 27.83 13.26
CA GLY A 106 5.32 29.02 12.47
C GLY A 106 6.79 29.47 12.37
N ASN A 107 7.70 28.85 13.13
CA ASN A 107 9.13 29.06 13.07
C ASN A 107 9.85 27.97 12.25
N GLY A 108 9.12 27.00 11.71
CA GLY A 108 9.65 25.87 10.98
C GLY A 108 10.27 24.78 11.87
N VAL A 109 9.91 24.73 13.16
CA VAL A 109 10.35 23.70 14.11
C VAL A 109 9.31 22.58 14.15
N VAL A 110 9.76 21.33 14.24
CA VAL A 110 8.87 20.15 14.32
C VAL A 110 7.95 20.26 15.53
N GLN A 111 6.66 20.32 15.27
CA GLN A 111 5.62 20.37 16.29
C GLN A 111 5.02 19.00 16.56
N ASN A 112 4.88 18.17 15.51
CA ASN A 112 4.20 16.90 15.62
C ASN A 112 4.71 15.90 14.57
N VAL A 113 4.84 14.64 14.96
CA VAL A 113 5.12 13.50 14.05
C VAL A 113 4.03 12.48 14.26
N GLU A 114 3.28 12.19 13.22
CA GLU A 114 2.17 11.23 13.25
C GLU A 114 2.32 10.21 12.12
N SER A 115 2.08 8.94 12.43
CA SER A 115 2.01 7.86 11.46
C SER A 115 0.62 7.25 11.46
N PHE A 116 0.05 7.09 10.29
CA PHE A 116 -1.27 6.51 10.06
C PHE A 116 -1.16 5.33 9.10
N GLY A 117 -1.85 4.26 9.42
CA GLY A 117 -2.01 3.10 8.55
C GLY A 117 -3.44 2.97 8.05
N LEU A 118 -3.60 2.41 6.85
CA LEU A 118 -4.87 1.93 6.35
C LEU A 118 -4.80 0.40 6.32
N GLU A 119 -5.58 -0.23 7.19
CA GLU A 119 -5.76 -1.66 7.21
C GLU A 119 -7.23 -2.01 6.99
N ARG A 120 -7.51 -2.86 6.00
CA ARG A 120 -8.87 -3.30 5.67
C ARG A 120 -9.86 -2.15 5.48
N GLY A 121 -9.42 -1.03 4.90
CA GLY A 121 -10.24 0.14 4.67
C GLY A 121 -10.47 1.03 5.89
N GLN A 122 -9.82 0.76 7.03
CA GLN A 122 -9.89 1.58 8.25
C GLN A 122 -8.58 2.34 8.47
N VAL A 123 -8.70 3.63 8.81
CA VAL A 123 -7.55 4.45 9.21
C VAL A 123 -7.25 4.17 10.68
N ILE A 124 -6.03 3.70 10.93
CA ILE A 124 -5.50 3.49 12.28
C ILE A 124 -4.32 4.43 12.50
N GLN A 125 -4.24 5.04 13.68
CA GLN A 125 -3.08 5.82 14.09
C GLN A 125 -2.05 4.86 14.66
N LEU A 126 -0.88 4.78 14.03
CA LEU A 126 0.19 3.86 14.44
C LEU A 126 1.06 4.51 15.54
N THR A 127 1.46 5.75 15.34
CA THR A 127 2.34 6.47 16.27
C THR A 127 1.99 7.96 16.28
N ARG A 128 2.15 8.61 17.44
CA ARG A 128 2.00 10.04 17.59
C ARG A 128 2.99 10.58 18.62
N ARG A 129 3.77 11.59 18.23
CA ARG A 129 4.64 12.37 19.11
C ARG A 129 4.32 13.85 18.93
N VAL A 130 3.95 14.56 20.00
CA VAL A 130 3.44 15.94 19.96
C VAL A 130 4.04 16.74 21.10
N THR A 131 4.46 17.96 20.83
CA THR A 131 4.87 18.93 21.88
C THR A 131 3.69 19.73 22.40
N ASP A 132 2.64 19.91 21.60
CA ASP A 132 1.47 20.69 21.98
C ASP A 132 0.18 20.14 21.36
N SER A 133 -0.95 20.35 22.04
CA SER A 133 -2.25 19.76 21.67
C SER A 133 -3.01 20.62 20.66
N SER A 134 -2.46 20.88 19.49
CA SER A 134 -3.26 21.48 18.43
C SER A 134 -4.06 20.41 17.67
N VAL A 135 -5.34 20.28 18.01
CA VAL A 135 -6.28 19.27 17.53
C VAL A 135 -6.82 19.58 16.12
N ALA A 136 -6.25 20.56 15.41
CA ALA A 136 -6.88 21.12 14.21
C ALA A 136 -6.95 20.19 12.99
N ASN A 137 -6.11 19.16 12.88
CA ASN A 137 -5.92 18.48 11.59
C ASN A 137 -6.51 17.08 11.44
N LYS A 138 -7.27 16.57 12.43
CA LYS A 138 -7.88 15.23 12.35
C LYS A 138 -8.88 15.06 11.20
N SER A 139 -9.55 16.14 10.81
CA SER A 139 -10.53 16.10 9.71
C SER A 139 -9.86 16.05 8.35
N PHE A 140 -8.73 16.75 8.17
CA PHE A 140 -7.97 16.77 6.92
C PHE A 140 -7.36 15.39 6.60
N PHE A 141 -6.75 14.75 7.60
CA PHE A 141 -6.18 13.40 7.41
C PHE A 141 -7.23 12.36 7.06
N ARG A 142 -8.38 12.41 7.73
CA ARG A 142 -9.49 11.49 7.41
C ARG A 142 -9.98 11.71 5.97
N GLN A 143 -9.98 12.96 5.50
CA GLN A 143 -10.38 13.32 4.15
C GLN A 143 -9.32 12.93 3.10
N LEU A 144 -8.04 13.12 3.39
CA LEU A 144 -6.93 12.73 2.52
C LEU A 144 -6.88 11.21 2.32
N ILE A 145 -7.01 10.45 3.39
CA ILE A 145 -6.97 8.98 3.33
C ILE A 145 -8.27 8.43 2.74
N GLY A 146 -9.41 9.05 3.00
CA GLY A 146 -10.73 8.65 2.50
C GLY A 146 -10.90 8.89 0.99
N ASN A 147 -10.44 10.03 0.47
CA ASN A 147 -10.60 10.37 -0.95
C ASN A 147 -9.67 9.58 -1.89
N ILE A 148 -8.56 9.02 -1.40
CA ILE A 148 -7.65 8.25 -2.23
C ILE A 148 -8.14 6.79 -2.39
N GLY A 149 -9.12 6.37 -1.58
CA GLY A 149 -9.69 5.01 -1.62
C GLY A 149 -11.01 4.87 -2.41
N SER A 150 -11.66 5.99 -2.76
CA SER A 150 -12.96 5.97 -3.43
C SER A 150 -12.88 6.47 -4.89
N VAL A 151 -12.10 5.80 -5.72
CA VAL A 151 -12.36 5.82 -7.16
C VAL A 151 -13.38 4.73 -7.43
N THR A 152 -14.65 5.01 -7.14
CA THR A 152 -15.75 4.25 -7.71
C THR A 152 -15.77 4.58 -9.21
N PRO A 153 -15.71 3.58 -10.11
CA PRO A 153 -16.01 3.81 -11.51
C PRO A 153 -17.51 4.10 -11.61
N GLN A 154 -17.89 5.37 -11.56
CA GLN A 154 -19.24 5.77 -11.93
C GLN A 154 -19.40 5.58 -13.42
N GLY A 155 -20.30 4.67 -13.74
CA GLY A 155 -20.76 4.17 -14.98
C GLY A 155 -20.76 5.13 -16.16
N PHE A 156 -20.14 4.69 -17.23
CA PHE A 156 -20.56 5.01 -18.57
C PHE A 156 -21.86 4.21 -18.84
N GLY A 157 -22.99 4.85 -18.60
CA GLY A 157 -24.31 4.35 -18.93
C GLY A 157 -25.15 5.54 -19.32
N GLY A 158 -25.29 5.72 -20.63
CA GLY A 158 -26.18 6.69 -21.25
C GLY A 158 -26.05 6.58 -22.74
#